data_6483571c7a356c3bce9353b0ff066540
#
_entry.id   6483571c7a356c3bce9353b0ff066540
#
_cell.length_a   1.000
_cell.length_b   1.000
_cell.length_c   1.000
_cell.angle_alpha   90.00
_cell.angle_beta   90.00
_cell.angle_gamma   90.00
#
_symmetry.space_group_name_H-M   'P 1'
#
loop_
_entity.id
_entity.type
_entity.pdbx_description
1 polymer ?
#
loop_
_entity_poly.entity_id
_entity_poly.type
_entity_poly.pdbx_seq_one_letter_code
_entity_poly.pdbx_strand_id
1 'polypeptide(L)'
;LGYEGTENGATISDLMESVIKDEKPPEVVIHHEEKVDFIPSDIGLSDMEVSLVNVMAHEKIMEQALEPFKDKYDYCLIDCMPSLGIITVASLVAADRVLIPVQAQHFALKGLVSLFKSVNQVKRRINPRLDIDGIVLTMVDKRTNLSKDVCAALRSAYGHALKIYRTEIPVSTRTAESAASTHSVLTYDANGPASMAYKALAKEVTEN
;
A
#
# COMPACT_ATOMS: atom_id res chain seq x y z
N LEU A 1 -11.69 -1.88 7.60
CA LEU A 1 -12.72 -2.86 7.19
C LEU A 1 -13.44 -3.52 8.40
N GLY A 2 -13.13 -3.12 9.64
CA GLY A 2 -13.84 -3.60 10.84
C GLY A 2 -13.62 -5.07 11.19
N TYR A 3 -12.58 -5.68 10.69
CA TYR A 3 -12.23 -7.03 11.08
C TYR A 3 -11.60 -6.99 12.48
N GLU A 4 -12.36 -7.51 13.45
CA GLU A 4 -11.91 -7.69 14.84
C GLU A 4 -11.22 -9.03 15.01
N GLY A 5 -10.27 -9.43 14.27
CA GLY A 5 -9.53 -10.70 14.36
C GLY A 5 -10.23 -11.82 15.14
N THR A 6 -10.32 -13.00 14.64
CA THR A 6 -10.67 -14.15 15.49
C THR A 6 -9.41 -14.54 16.25
N GLU A 7 -9.52 -14.91 17.53
CA GLU A 7 -8.40 -15.38 18.37
C GLU A 7 -7.55 -16.50 17.73
N ASN A 8 -8.02 -17.10 16.63
CA ASN A 8 -7.37 -18.18 15.89
C ASN A 8 -7.34 -17.94 14.37
N GLY A 9 -7.53 -16.71 13.89
CA GLY A 9 -7.49 -16.40 12.47
C GLY A 9 -6.04 -16.31 11.98
N ALA A 10 -5.69 -17.08 10.92
CA ALA A 10 -4.37 -16.99 10.32
C ALA A 10 -4.17 -15.64 9.60
N THR A 11 -2.95 -15.12 9.66
CA THR A 11 -2.54 -13.81 9.18
C THR A 11 -1.47 -13.92 8.10
N ILE A 12 -1.04 -12.79 7.56
CA ILE A 12 0.11 -12.75 6.64
C ILE A 12 1.38 -13.28 7.30
N SER A 13 1.54 -13.12 8.63
CA SER A 13 2.69 -13.64 9.37
C SER A 13 2.70 -15.16 9.35
N ASP A 14 1.56 -15.82 9.57
CA ASP A 14 1.44 -17.28 9.51
C ASP A 14 1.70 -17.82 8.11
N LEU A 15 1.24 -17.08 7.09
CA LEU A 15 1.48 -17.45 5.70
C LEU A 15 2.98 -17.37 5.37
N MET A 16 3.66 -16.32 5.79
CA MET A 16 5.11 -16.17 5.61
C MET A 16 5.89 -17.23 6.40
N GLU A 17 5.46 -17.55 7.62
CA GLU A 17 6.06 -18.58 8.45
C GLU A 17 5.95 -19.97 7.81
N SER A 18 4.82 -20.29 7.17
CA SER A 18 4.65 -21.56 6.45
C SER A 18 5.66 -21.71 5.30
N VAL A 19 5.98 -20.59 4.60
CA VAL A 19 7.03 -20.58 3.57
C VAL A 19 8.41 -20.86 4.17
N ILE A 20 8.73 -20.21 5.31
CA ILE A 20 10.03 -20.39 5.99
C ILE A 20 10.22 -21.83 6.46
N LYS A 21 9.14 -22.47 6.93
CA LYS A 21 9.16 -23.84 7.45
C LYS A 21 8.94 -24.92 6.38
N ASP A 22 8.71 -24.54 5.13
CA ASP A 22 8.32 -25.45 4.03
C ASP A 22 7.06 -26.27 4.38
N GLU A 23 6.08 -25.62 5.01
CA GLU A 23 4.81 -26.19 5.45
C GLU A 23 3.68 -25.83 4.49
N LYS A 24 2.56 -26.56 4.60
CA LYS A 24 1.36 -26.23 3.85
C LYS A 24 0.83 -24.85 4.26
N PRO A 25 0.57 -23.94 3.30
CA PRO A 25 0.05 -22.62 3.65
C PRO A 25 -1.31 -22.71 4.35
N PRO A 26 -1.53 -21.92 5.39
CA PRO A 26 -2.82 -21.81 6.07
C PRO A 26 -3.84 -21.10 5.17
N GLU A 27 -5.12 -21.27 5.50
CA GLU A 27 -6.18 -20.47 4.88
C GLU A 27 -6.22 -19.09 5.55
N VAL A 28 -5.87 -18.04 4.80
CA VAL A 28 -5.69 -16.67 5.31
C VAL A 28 -6.62 -15.65 4.67
N VAL A 29 -7.30 -16.02 3.57
CA VAL A 29 -8.13 -15.09 2.81
C VAL A 29 -9.49 -14.92 3.49
N ILE A 30 -9.85 -13.68 3.74
CA ILE A 30 -11.14 -13.30 4.28
C ILE A 30 -11.93 -12.55 3.20
N HIS A 31 -13.13 -13.04 2.94
CA HIS A 31 -14.08 -12.41 2.02
C HIS A 31 -14.88 -11.33 2.76
N HIS A 32 -14.73 -10.08 2.37
CA HIS A 32 -15.46 -8.97 2.99
C HIS A 32 -16.74 -8.62 2.21
N GLU A 33 -17.76 -8.17 2.93
CA GLU A 33 -19.08 -7.80 2.36
C GLU A 33 -19.00 -6.68 1.30
N GLU A 34 -18.00 -5.80 1.37
CA GLU A 34 -17.73 -4.78 0.37
C GLU A 34 -17.04 -5.32 -0.91
N LYS A 35 -17.10 -6.64 -1.13
CA LYS A 35 -16.57 -7.33 -2.32
C LYS A 35 -15.07 -7.17 -2.50
N VAL A 36 -14.35 -7.18 -1.42
CA VAL A 36 -12.89 -7.23 -1.39
C VAL A 36 -12.45 -8.41 -0.56
N ASP A 37 -11.45 -9.14 -1.04
CA ASP A 37 -10.77 -10.17 -0.27
C ASP A 37 -9.53 -9.56 0.37
N PHE A 38 -9.21 -9.96 1.58
CA PHE A 38 -8.01 -9.48 2.24
C PHE A 38 -7.34 -10.54 3.10
N ILE A 39 -6.04 -10.40 3.29
CA ILE A 39 -5.24 -11.16 4.23
C ILE A 39 -4.94 -10.22 5.40
N PRO A 40 -5.39 -10.53 6.63
CA PRO A 40 -5.15 -9.67 7.78
C PRO A 40 -3.68 -9.68 8.21
N SER A 41 -3.27 -8.61 8.87
CA SER A 41 -2.02 -8.57 9.64
C SER A 41 -2.30 -8.17 11.08
N ASP A 42 -1.42 -8.58 11.98
CA ASP A 42 -1.49 -8.27 13.39
C ASP A 42 -0.12 -7.87 13.95
N ILE A 43 -0.01 -7.80 15.26
CA ILE A 43 1.24 -7.47 15.96
C ILE A 43 2.35 -8.50 15.68
N GLY A 44 2.00 -9.76 15.34
CA GLY A 44 2.94 -10.81 15.00
C GLY A 44 3.82 -10.47 13.78
N LEU A 45 3.39 -9.54 12.93
CA LEU A 45 4.20 -9.07 11.83
C LEU A 45 5.49 -8.35 12.28
N SER A 46 5.47 -7.73 13.47
CA SER A 46 6.68 -7.13 14.06
C SER A 46 7.67 -8.20 14.54
N ASP A 47 7.17 -9.31 15.09
CA ASP A 47 8.00 -10.45 15.50
C ASP A 47 8.57 -11.17 14.26
N MET A 48 7.78 -11.26 13.21
CA MET A 48 8.21 -11.78 11.92
C MET A 48 9.37 -10.95 11.34
N GLU A 49 9.34 -9.61 11.43
CA GLU A 49 10.42 -8.75 10.95
C GLU A 49 11.75 -9.07 11.64
N VAL A 50 11.72 -9.35 12.95
CA VAL A 50 12.91 -9.76 13.71
C VAL A 50 13.38 -11.15 13.28
N SER A 51 12.47 -12.09 13.10
CA SER A 51 12.76 -13.47 12.70
C SER A 51 13.41 -13.54 11.32
N LEU A 52 12.94 -12.73 10.37
CA LEU A 52 13.44 -12.67 9.00
C LEU A 52 14.92 -12.28 8.88
N VAL A 53 15.49 -11.58 9.87
CA VAL A 53 16.92 -11.18 9.84
C VAL A 53 17.83 -12.37 9.63
N ASN A 54 17.49 -13.53 10.18
CA ASN A 54 18.30 -14.75 10.13
C ASN A 54 17.86 -15.73 9.03
N VAL A 55 16.84 -15.41 8.25
CA VAL A 55 16.32 -16.28 7.20
C VAL A 55 17.07 -16.01 5.89
N MET A 56 17.54 -17.06 5.23
CA MET A 56 18.18 -16.95 3.92
C MET A 56 17.17 -16.48 2.88
N ALA A 57 17.56 -15.51 2.05
CA ALA A 57 16.71 -14.92 1.01
C ALA A 57 15.37 -14.36 1.55
N HIS A 58 15.40 -13.83 2.78
CA HIS A 58 14.22 -13.29 3.46
C HIS A 58 13.44 -12.25 2.65
N GLU A 59 14.10 -11.54 1.76
CA GLU A 59 13.47 -10.58 0.87
C GLU A 59 12.48 -11.19 -0.13
N LYS A 60 12.54 -12.52 -0.36
CA LYS A 60 11.64 -13.25 -1.28
C LYS A 60 10.48 -13.95 -0.59
N ILE A 61 10.44 -13.98 0.73
CA ILE A 61 9.41 -14.71 1.48
C ILE A 61 8.01 -14.18 1.17
N MET A 62 7.83 -12.86 1.07
CA MET A 62 6.54 -12.26 0.70
C MET A 62 6.12 -12.65 -0.74
N GLU A 63 7.04 -12.63 -1.70
CA GLU A 63 6.78 -13.06 -3.08
C GLU A 63 6.31 -14.53 -3.11
N GLN A 64 7.00 -15.42 -2.40
CA GLN A 64 6.64 -16.84 -2.31
C GLN A 64 5.31 -17.06 -1.59
N ALA A 65 5.04 -16.32 -0.52
CA ALA A 65 3.80 -16.38 0.23
C ALA A 65 2.58 -15.96 -0.62
N LEU A 66 2.75 -14.98 -1.50
CA LEU A 66 1.68 -14.47 -2.37
C LEU A 66 1.54 -15.23 -3.70
N GLU A 67 2.49 -16.07 -4.09
CA GLU A 67 2.46 -16.82 -5.36
C GLU A 67 1.16 -17.64 -5.58
N PRO A 68 0.56 -18.31 -4.56
CA PRO A 68 -0.68 -19.06 -4.74
C PRO A 68 -1.91 -18.22 -5.11
N PHE A 69 -1.82 -16.90 -4.96
CA PHE A 69 -2.92 -15.95 -5.21
C PHE A 69 -2.79 -15.20 -6.54
N LYS A 70 -1.63 -15.26 -7.18
CA LYS A 70 -1.27 -14.46 -8.35
C LYS A 70 -2.24 -14.58 -9.53
N ASP A 71 -2.73 -15.78 -9.80
CA ASP A 71 -3.67 -16.04 -10.91
C ASP A 71 -5.15 -15.96 -10.48
N LYS A 72 -5.42 -15.64 -9.21
CA LYS A 72 -6.78 -15.58 -8.66
C LYS A 72 -7.37 -14.19 -8.64
N TYR A 73 -6.52 -13.15 -8.71
CA TYR A 73 -6.91 -11.75 -8.55
C TYR A 73 -6.31 -10.90 -9.67
N ASP A 74 -7.09 -9.94 -10.17
CA ASP A 74 -6.60 -8.95 -11.15
C ASP A 74 -5.61 -7.97 -10.51
N TYR A 75 -5.81 -7.66 -9.22
CA TYR A 75 -4.97 -6.76 -8.43
C TYR A 75 -4.77 -7.29 -7.01
N CYS A 76 -3.52 -7.21 -6.54
CA CYS A 76 -3.15 -7.42 -5.14
C CYS A 76 -2.51 -6.15 -4.61
N LEU A 77 -3.11 -5.54 -3.60
CA LEU A 77 -2.59 -4.32 -2.95
C LEU A 77 -1.90 -4.71 -1.64
N ILE A 78 -0.62 -4.41 -1.53
CA ILE A 78 0.15 -4.59 -0.29
C ILE A 78 0.23 -3.24 0.41
N ASP A 79 -0.53 -3.08 1.50
CA ASP A 79 -0.46 -1.89 2.35
C ASP A 79 0.77 -1.99 3.26
N CYS A 80 1.70 -1.06 3.08
CA CYS A 80 2.99 -1.09 3.74
C CYS A 80 3.09 0.00 4.82
N MET A 81 3.75 -0.33 5.93
CA MET A 81 4.13 0.67 6.92
C MET A 81 5.05 1.75 6.31
N PRO A 82 5.05 2.98 6.84
CA PRO A 82 5.90 4.07 6.33
C PRO A 82 7.39 3.91 6.69
N SER A 83 7.81 2.72 7.10
CA SER A 83 9.20 2.36 7.40
C SER A 83 9.84 1.63 6.22
N LEU A 84 11.16 1.69 6.10
CA LEU A 84 11.93 0.95 5.10
C LEU A 84 12.57 -0.30 5.73
N GLY A 85 11.81 -1.01 6.55
CA GLY A 85 12.21 -2.27 7.20
C GLY A 85 12.22 -3.47 6.25
N ILE A 86 12.53 -4.63 6.78
CA ILE A 86 12.64 -5.89 6.02
C ILE A 86 11.31 -6.24 5.35
N ILE A 87 10.19 -6.07 6.04
CA ILE A 87 8.85 -6.34 5.50
C ILE A 87 8.55 -5.45 4.29
N THR A 88 8.89 -4.15 4.37
CA THR A 88 8.69 -3.22 3.25
C THR A 88 9.58 -3.61 2.06
N VAL A 89 10.82 -4.03 2.29
CA VAL A 89 11.70 -4.53 1.22
C VAL A 89 11.12 -5.79 0.60
N ALA A 90 10.66 -6.76 1.41
CA ALA A 90 10.02 -7.98 0.92
C ALA A 90 8.75 -7.68 0.10
N SER A 91 7.95 -6.71 0.52
CA SER A 91 6.78 -6.23 -0.24
C SER A 91 7.16 -5.63 -1.59
N LEU A 92 8.23 -4.83 -1.64
CA LEU A 92 8.75 -4.29 -2.90
C LEU A 92 9.32 -5.38 -3.83
N VAL A 93 9.85 -6.45 -3.27
CA VAL A 93 10.32 -7.61 -4.05
C VAL A 93 9.15 -8.38 -4.64
N ALA A 94 8.05 -8.53 -3.92
CA ALA A 94 6.84 -9.20 -4.35
C ALA A 94 6.02 -8.38 -5.38
N ALA A 95 6.15 -7.05 -5.35
CA ALA A 95 5.33 -6.15 -6.15
C ALA A 95 5.84 -5.97 -7.60
N ASP A 96 4.91 -5.69 -8.52
CA ASP A 96 5.21 -5.25 -9.87
C ASP A 96 5.30 -3.72 -9.94
N ARG A 97 4.48 -3.01 -9.15
CA ARG A 97 4.38 -1.55 -9.18
C ARG A 97 4.27 -0.95 -7.79
N VAL A 98 4.77 0.27 -7.65
CA VAL A 98 4.67 1.06 -6.41
C VAL A 98 3.81 2.29 -6.66
N LEU A 99 2.67 2.36 -6.01
CA LEU A 99 1.85 3.56 -5.93
C LEU A 99 2.21 4.33 -4.65
N ILE A 100 2.57 5.61 -4.76
CA ILE A 100 3.11 6.39 -3.65
C ILE A 100 2.10 7.46 -3.21
N PRO A 101 1.35 7.25 -2.11
CA PRO A 101 0.52 8.31 -1.55
C PRO A 101 1.39 9.35 -0.84
N VAL A 102 1.17 10.63 -1.16
CA VAL A 102 1.91 11.75 -0.60
C VAL A 102 0.94 12.79 -0.07
N GLN A 103 1.03 13.08 1.23
CA GLN A 103 0.25 14.16 1.82
C GLN A 103 0.78 15.52 1.34
N ALA A 104 -0.16 16.46 1.04
CA ALA A 104 0.18 17.81 0.62
C ALA A 104 0.69 18.68 1.79
N GLN A 105 1.80 18.26 2.43
CA GLN A 105 2.42 18.88 3.60
C GLN A 105 3.91 19.15 3.39
N HIS A 106 4.48 20.07 4.18
CA HIS A 106 5.82 20.63 4.00
C HIS A 106 6.97 19.60 3.95
N PHE A 107 6.87 18.48 4.66
CA PHE A 107 7.96 17.48 4.72
C PHE A 107 7.88 16.36 3.67
N ALA A 108 6.88 16.38 2.81
CA ALA A 108 6.64 15.34 1.81
C ALA A 108 7.84 15.06 0.90
N LEU A 109 8.53 16.10 0.45
CA LEU A 109 9.67 15.99 -0.47
C LEU A 109 10.86 15.22 0.12
N LYS A 110 11.14 15.36 1.43
CA LYS A 110 12.29 14.68 2.07
C LYS A 110 12.10 13.16 2.15
N GLY A 111 10.88 12.72 2.47
CA GLY A 111 10.55 11.28 2.54
C GLY A 111 10.66 10.58 1.20
N LEU A 112 10.22 11.24 0.12
CA LEU A 112 10.26 10.70 -1.23
C LEU A 112 11.66 10.34 -1.71
N VAL A 113 12.66 11.16 -1.41
CA VAL A 113 14.06 10.89 -1.83
C VAL A 113 14.56 9.56 -1.25
N SER A 114 14.29 9.29 0.03
CA SER A 114 14.70 8.04 0.68
C SER A 114 13.93 6.84 0.10
N LEU A 115 12.63 6.98 -0.11
CA LEU A 115 11.80 5.94 -0.73
C LEU A 115 12.30 5.61 -2.14
N PHE A 116 12.56 6.60 -2.99
CA PHE A 116 13.08 6.37 -4.34
C PHE A 116 14.42 5.66 -4.35
N LYS A 117 15.32 5.97 -3.40
CA LYS A 117 16.59 5.24 -3.26
C LYS A 117 16.35 3.77 -2.99
N SER A 118 15.45 3.44 -2.05
CA SER A 118 15.14 2.05 -1.69
C SER A 118 14.45 1.31 -2.83
N VAL A 119 13.45 1.89 -3.47
CA VAL A 119 12.79 1.30 -4.65
C VAL A 119 13.81 1.03 -5.76
N ASN A 120 14.68 1.99 -6.06
CA ASN A 120 15.73 1.81 -7.07
C ASN A 120 16.76 0.74 -6.68
N GLN A 121 17.10 0.60 -5.40
CA GLN A 121 17.99 -0.47 -4.94
C GLN A 121 17.34 -1.85 -5.14
N VAL A 122 16.08 -2.01 -4.76
CA VAL A 122 15.33 -3.26 -4.97
C VAL A 122 15.23 -3.56 -6.46
N LYS A 123 14.79 -2.58 -7.28
CA LYS A 123 14.71 -2.72 -8.74
C LYS A 123 16.02 -3.18 -9.38
N ARG A 124 17.14 -2.60 -8.98
CA ARG A 124 18.44 -2.90 -9.58
C ARG A 124 19.05 -4.22 -9.12
N ARG A 125 18.77 -4.68 -7.90
CA ARG A 125 19.48 -5.79 -7.28
C ARG A 125 18.65 -7.08 -7.16
N ILE A 126 17.32 -6.97 -7.00
CA ILE A 126 16.50 -8.10 -6.60
C ILE A 126 15.29 -8.27 -7.54
N ASN A 127 14.50 -7.20 -7.76
CA ASN A 127 13.32 -7.24 -8.60
C ASN A 127 13.40 -6.25 -9.78
N PRO A 128 13.98 -6.63 -10.90
CA PRO A 128 14.11 -5.75 -12.08
C PRO A 128 12.77 -5.33 -12.71
N ARG A 129 11.68 -6.06 -12.43
CA ARG A 129 10.34 -5.78 -12.95
C ARG A 129 9.65 -4.64 -12.19
N LEU A 130 10.08 -4.38 -10.93
CA LEU A 130 9.50 -3.34 -10.09
C LEU A 130 9.55 -1.98 -10.79
N ASP A 131 8.41 -1.31 -10.87
CA ASP A 131 8.35 0.05 -11.39
C ASP A 131 7.56 0.98 -10.48
N ILE A 132 7.78 2.30 -10.62
CA ILE A 132 6.99 3.30 -9.90
C ILE A 132 5.81 3.67 -10.79
N ASP A 133 4.63 3.26 -10.39
CA ASP A 133 3.39 3.55 -11.11
C ASP A 133 3.05 5.04 -11.08
N GLY A 134 3.24 5.67 -9.92
CA GLY A 134 3.08 7.11 -9.79
C GLY A 134 2.89 7.60 -8.36
N ILE A 135 2.75 8.93 -8.24
CA ILE A 135 2.49 9.64 -7.00
C ILE A 135 1.02 10.07 -6.97
N VAL A 136 0.32 9.77 -5.87
CA VAL A 136 -1.03 10.26 -5.57
C VAL A 136 -0.95 11.32 -4.48
N LEU A 137 -1.46 12.52 -4.78
CA LEU A 137 -1.56 13.58 -3.79
C LEU A 137 -2.77 13.33 -2.90
N THR A 138 -2.55 13.23 -1.59
CA THR A 138 -3.58 12.92 -0.61
C THR A 138 -3.73 14.04 0.41
N MET A 139 -4.86 14.06 1.11
CA MET A 139 -5.20 15.08 2.11
C MET A 139 -5.03 16.52 1.57
N VAL A 140 -5.44 16.73 0.32
CA VAL A 140 -5.33 18.02 -0.35
C VAL A 140 -6.44 18.95 0.15
N ASP A 141 -6.05 20.06 0.78
CA ASP A 141 -6.99 21.14 1.13
C ASP A 141 -6.83 22.33 0.14
N LYS A 142 -7.69 22.36 -0.86
CA LYS A 142 -7.67 23.43 -1.90
C LYS A 142 -7.94 24.83 -1.37
N ARG A 143 -8.38 24.98 -0.11
CA ARG A 143 -8.62 26.29 0.52
C ARG A 143 -7.33 26.93 1.02
N THR A 144 -6.30 26.13 1.32
CA THR A 144 -5.03 26.60 1.86
C THR A 144 -3.99 26.83 0.77
N ASN A 145 -3.23 27.93 0.88
CA ASN A 145 -2.12 28.21 -0.03
C ASN A 145 -1.00 27.18 0.18
N LEU A 146 -0.72 26.76 1.42
CA LEU A 146 0.29 25.75 1.70
C LEU A 146 0.06 24.46 0.87
N SER A 147 -1.16 23.94 0.88
CA SER A 147 -1.47 22.72 0.12
C SER A 147 -1.27 22.91 -1.38
N LYS A 148 -1.70 24.06 -1.91
CA LYS A 148 -1.50 24.41 -3.34
C LYS A 148 -0.01 24.50 -3.70
N ASP A 149 0.77 25.18 -2.87
CA ASP A 149 2.21 25.39 -3.10
C ASP A 149 2.97 24.06 -3.05
N VAL A 150 2.64 23.18 -2.09
CA VAL A 150 3.26 21.84 -1.98
C VAL A 150 2.88 20.97 -3.18
N CYS A 151 1.62 20.97 -3.62
CA CYS A 151 1.20 20.23 -4.81
C CYS A 151 1.92 20.74 -6.07
N ALA A 152 2.04 22.06 -6.24
CA ALA A 152 2.76 22.67 -7.36
C ALA A 152 4.25 22.34 -7.33
N ALA A 153 4.89 22.40 -6.17
CA ALA A 153 6.28 22.03 -5.97
C ALA A 153 6.56 20.56 -6.30
N LEU A 154 5.68 19.64 -5.86
CA LEU A 154 5.79 18.21 -6.19
C LEU A 154 5.67 17.96 -7.69
N ARG A 155 4.69 18.58 -8.36
CA ARG A 155 4.50 18.47 -9.82
C ARG A 155 5.68 19.06 -10.58
N SER A 156 6.24 20.18 -10.13
CA SER A 156 7.43 20.80 -10.75
C SER A 156 8.69 19.95 -10.54
N ALA A 157 8.90 19.42 -9.34
CA ALA A 157 10.11 18.67 -9.02
C ALA A 157 10.15 17.26 -9.64
N TYR A 158 9.02 16.58 -9.71
CA TYR A 158 8.97 15.17 -10.10
C TYR A 158 8.16 14.87 -11.35
N GLY A 159 7.28 15.77 -11.79
CA GLY A 159 6.37 15.52 -12.92
C GLY A 159 7.04 15.29 -14.28
N HIS A 160 8.33 15.62 -14.41
CA HIS A 160 9.12 15.31 -15.61
C HIS A 160 9.69 13.87 -15.60
N ALA A 161 9.87 13.29 -14.41
CA ALA A 161 10.51 12.00 -14.24
C ALA A 161 9.54 10.89 -13.83
N LEU A 162 8.43 11.25 -13.19
CA LEU A 162 7.46 10.33 -12.64
C LEU A 162 6.04 10.80 -12.95
N LYS A 163 5.14 9.86 -13.12
CA LYS A 163 3.71 10.14 -13.19
C LYS A 163 3.24 10.70 -11.84
N ILE A 164 2.56 11.85 -11.86
CA ILE A 164 1.77 12.32 -10.73
C ILE A 164 0.31 12.31 -11.18
N TYR A 165 -0.48 11.50 -10.51
CA TYR A 165 -1.89 11.34 -10.83
C TYR A 165 -2.62 12.68 -10.86
N ARG A 166 -3.56 12.83 -11.78
CA ARG A 166 -4.39 14.05 -11.89
C ARG A 166 -5.36 14.13 -10.73
N THR A 167 -5.87 12.96 -10.34
CA THR A 167 -6.77 12.82 -9.21
C THR A 167 -6.05 13.13 -7.91
N GLU A 168 -6.62 14.03 -7.12
CA GLU A 168 -6.17 14.41 -5.79
C GLU A 168 -7.20 13.97 -4.76
N ILE A 169 -6.77 13.28 -3.71
CA ILE A 169 -7.67 12.86 -2.62
C ILE A 169 -7.81 14.01 -1.64
N PRO A 170 -9.01 14.59 -1.46
CA PRO A 170 -9.21 15.73 -0.59
C PRO A 170 -9.18 15.35 0.89
N VAL A 171 -8.90 16.33 1.75
CA VAL A 171 -9.20 16.22 3.18
C VAL A 171 -10.70 16.03 3.35
N SER A 172 -11.09 15.01 4.12
CA SER A 172 -12.49 14.70 4.39
C SER A 172 -12.68 14.18 5.81
N THR A 173 -13.55 14.82 6.58
CA THR A 173 -13.98 14.31 7.89
C THR A 173 -14.78 13.02 7.75
N ARG A 174 -15.55 12.88 6.66
CA ARG A 174 -16.28 11.66 6.35
C ARG A 174 -15.39 10.44 6.17
N THR A 175 -14.17 10.62 5.64
CA THR A 175 -13.18 9.54 5.55
C THR A 175 -12.69 9.10 6.94
N ALA A 176 -12.49 10.04 7.86
CA ALA A 176 -12.13 9.70 9.24
C ALA A 176 -13.30 9.02 9.99
N GLU A 177 -14.52 9.50 9.79
CA GLU A 177 -15.73 8.91 10.36
C GLU A 177 -15.98 7.49 9.81
N SER A 178 -15.76 7.26 8.52
CA SER A 178 -15.93 5.94 7.90
C SER A 178 -14.98 4.91 8.50
N ALA A 179 -13.72 5.29 8.75
CA ALA A 179 -12.76 4.42 9.42
C ALA A 179 -13.21 4.04 10.84
N ALA A 180 -13.79 4.98 11.60
CA ALA A 180 -14.33 4.72 12.92
C ALA A 180 -15.60 3.83 12.90
N SER A 181 -16.35 3.86 11.79
CA SER A 181 -17.55 3.03 11.59
C SER A 181 -17.29 1.69 10.91
N THR A 182 -16.01 1.35 10.69
CA THR A 182 -15.57 0.09 10.07
C THR A 182 -16.04 -0.14 8.62
N HIS A 183 -16.48 0.91 7.94
CA HIS A 183 -16.91 0.88 6.54
C HIS A 183 -15.93 1.66 5.67
N SER A 184 -15.84 1.31 4.38
CA SER A 184 -15.11 2.15 3.44
C SER A 184 -15.83 3.49 3.25
N VAL A 185 -15.08 4.53 2.90
CA VAL A 185 -15.67 5.81 2.53
C VAL A 185 -16.62 5.69 1.33
N LEU A 186 -16.42 4.68 0.48
CA LEU A 186 -17.26 4.42 -0.69
C LEU A 186 -18.67 3.95 -0.31
N THR A 187 -18.80 3.24 0.80
CA THR A 187 -20.07 2.80 1.38
C THR A 187 -20.65 3.87 2.31
N TYR A 188 -19.82 4.47 3.16
CA TYR A 188 -20.22 5.42 4.19
C TYR A 188 -20.73 6.76 3.61
N ASP A 189 -20.07 7.29 2.58
CA ASP A 189 -20.40 8.55 1.91
C ASP A 189 -20.20 8.43 0.39
N ALA A 190 -21.02 7.58 -0.24
CA ALA A 190 -20.85 7.12 -1.62
C ALA A 190 -20.76 8.24 -2.67
N ASN A 191 -21.37 9.40 -2.41
CA ASN A 191 -21.41 10.57 -3.30
C ASN A 191 -20.52 11.72 -2.79
N GLY A 192 -19.82 11.52 -1.69
CA GLY A 192 -18.93 12.53 -1.12
C GLY A 192 -17.69 12.80 -1.97
N PRO A 193 -17.04 13.95 -1.77
CA PRO A 193 -15.87 14.33 -2.55
C PRO A 193 -14.72 13.33 -2.49
N ALA A 194 -14.48 12.71 -1.32
CA ALA A 194 -13.44 11.69 -1.17
C ALA A 194 -13.78 10.42 -1.94
N SER A 195 -15.03 9.92 -1.85
CA SER A 195 -15.48 8.74 -2.58
C SER A 195 -15.39 8.94 -4.09
N MET A 196 -15.80 10.09 -4.59
CA MET A 196 -15.68 10.43 -6.00
C MET A 196 -14.21 10.48 -6.45
N ALA A 197 -13.32 11.02 -5.61
CA ALA A 197 -11.90 11.05 -5.88
C ALA A 197 -11.29 9.64 -5.90
N TYR A 198 -11.61 8.77 -4.95
CA TYR A 198 -11.14 7.38 -4.97
C TYR A 198 -11.63 6.60 -6.19
N LYS A 199 -12.89 6.76 -6.59
CA LYS A 199 -13.43 6.17 -7.82
C LYS A 199 -12.68 6.67 -9.06
N ALA A 200 -12.40 7.97 -9.14
CA ALA A 200 -11.64 8.57 -10.24
C ALA A 200 -10.18 8.08 -10.26
N LEU A 201 -9.55 7.95 -9.09
CA LEU A 201 -8.21 7.39 -8.96
C LEU A 201 -8.17 5.94 -9.43
N ALA A 202 -9.09 5.11 -8.97
CA ALA A 202 -9.17 3.71 -9.39
C ALA A 202 -9.25 3.61 -10.92
N LYS A 203 -10.11 4.41 -11.56
CA LYS A 203 -10.21 4.46 -13.01
C LYS A 203 -8.88 4.90 -13.65
N GLU A 204 -8.23 5.94 -13.12
CA GLU A 204 -6.97 6.45 -13.64
C GLU A 204 -5.81 5.45 -13.47
N VAL A 205 -5.86 4.56 -12.46
CA VAL A 205 -4.88 3.47 -12.23
C VAL A 205 -5.11 2.32 -13.21
N THR A 206 -6.37 1.92 -13.44
CA THR A 206 -6.70 0.74 -14.25
C THR A 206 -6.68 1.00 -15.76
N GLU A 207 -6.78 2.24 -16.21
CA GLU A 207 -6.71 2.63 -17.63
C GLU A 207 -5.28 2.83 -18.16
N ASN A 208 -4.23 2.49 -17.38
CA ASN A 208 -2.81 2.69 -17.77
C ASN A 208 -2.13 1.41 -18.25
#